data_65b9aa44a0487d960b8eca23a8ac93e4
#
_entry.id   65b9aa44a0487d960b8eca23a8ac93e4
#
_cell.length_a   1.000
_cell.length_b   1.000
_cell.length_c   1.000
_cell.angle_alpha   90.00
_cell.angle_beta   90.00
_cell.angle_gamma   90.00
#
_symmetry.space_group_name_H-M   'P 1'
#
loop_
_entity.id
_entity.type
_entity.pdbx_description
1 polymer ?
#
loop_
_entity_poly.entity_id
_entity_poly.type
_entity_poly.pdbx_seq_one_letter_code
_entity_poly.pdbx_strand_id
1 'polypeptide(L)'
;MEMTFEVMKAIIDAYPYEVVFVDRAHIVQWMNKTAAKRYTGRVTIGASLFNCHNERAKVKIEEFLRRADAGEGEMFQVLNGKTGEREFFVPVRNEEGEVIGYFERHEAPWDEEHADEPVGDYWLRRKHPEVLVSL
;
A
#
# COMPACT_ATOMS: atom_id res chain seq x y z
N MET A 1 1.22 -22.62 15.38
CA MET A 1 0.41 -22.50 14.14
C MET A 1 1.33 -22.57 12.92
N GLU A 2 0.98 -23.38 11.97
CA GLU A 2 1.72 -23.43 10.72
C GLU A 2 1.35 -22.24 9.84
N MET A 3 2.35 -21.56 9.27
CA MET A 3 2.15 -20.41 8.38
C MET A 3 1.92 -20.89 6.95
N THR A 4 0.66 -21.16 6.65
CA THR A 4 0.23 -21.55 5.31
C THR A 4 -0.10 -20.34 4.46
N PHE A 5 -0.24 -20.54 3.14
CA PHE A 5 -0.74 -19.50 2.24
C PHE A 5 -2.09 -18.96 2.70
N GLU A 6 -2.97 -19.84 3.15
CA GLU A 6 -4.31 -19.44 3.64
C GLU A 6 -4.22 -18.51 4.86
N VAL A 7 -3.33 -18.80 5.80
CA VAL A 7 -3.12 -17.96 6.98
C VAL A 7 -2.54 -16.60 6.58
N MET A 8 -1.54 -16.58 5.70
CA MET A 8 -0.95 -15.33 5.21
C MET A 8 -1.97 -14.47 4.46
N LYS A 9 -2.79 -15.10 3.63
CA LYS A 9 -3.89 -14.42 2.94
C LYS A 9 -4.88 -13.80 3.93
N ALA A 10 -5.24 -14.55 4.98
CA ALA A 10 -6.17 -14.07 6.00
C ALA A 10 -5.61 -12.84 6.73
N ILE A 11 -4.31 -12.84 7.04
CA ILE A 11 -3.64 -11.69 7.68
C ILE A 11 -3.75 -10.45 6.80
N ILE A 12 -3.45 -10.59 5.51
CA ILE A 12 -3.47 -9.44 4.59
C ILE A 12 -4.91 -9.01 4.29
N ASP A 13 -5.87 -9.94 4.27
CA ASP A 13 -7.28 -9.60 4.14
C ASP A 13 -7.83 -8.87 5.38
N ALA A 14 -7.23 -9.06 6.54
CA ALA A 14 -7.59 -8.34 7.76
C ALA A 14 -6.99 -6.93 7.82
N TYR A 15 -6.00 -6.64 6.97
CA TYR A 15 -5.37 -5.32 6.91
C TYR A 15 -6.39 -4.28 6.43
N PRO A 16 -6.56 -3.16 7.16
CA PRO A 16 -7.65 -2.21 6.89
C PRO A 16 -7.45 -1.30 5.68
N TYR A 17 -6.27 -1.31 5.09
CA TYR A 17 -5.98 -0.54 3.88
C TYR A 17 -5.86 -1.48 2.68
N GLU A 18 -6.02 -0.91 1.50
CA GLU A 18 -5.88 -1.67 0.27
C GLU A 18 -4.45 -2.14 0.01
N VAL A 19 -4.32 -3.38 -0.41
CA VAL A 19 -3.08 -3.95 -0.92
C VAL A 19 -3.38 -4.53 -2.30
N VAL A 20 -2.69 -4.00 -3.31
CA VAL A 20 -2.77 -4.48 -4.69
C VAL A 20 -1.35 -4.86 -5.10
N PHE A 21 -1.08 -6.16 -5.20
CA PHE A 21 0.23 -6.65 -5.61
C PHE A 21 0.31 -6.70 -7.14
N VAL A 22 1.36 -6.07 -7.67
CA VAL A 22 1.59 -5.92 -9.11
C VAL A 22 2.97 -6.47 -9.43
N ASP A 23 3.10 -7.26 -10.49
CA ASP A 23 4.38 -7.79 -10.91
C ASP A 23 5.20 -6.75 -11.69
N ARG A 24 6.41 -7.14 -12.13
CA ARG A 24 7.31 -6.25 -12.86
C ARG A 24 6.79 -5.86 -14.24
N ALA A 25 5.90 -6.65 -14.81
CA ALA A 25 5.22 -6.32 -16.07
C ALA A 25 4.00 -5.43 -15.85
N HIS A 26 3.79 -4.98 -14.61
CA HIS A 26 2.67 -4.14 -14.20
C HIS A 26 1.31 -4.82 -14.31
N ILE A 27 1.30 -6.15 -14.23
CA ILE A 27 0.07 -6.93 -14.20
C ILE A 27 -0.35 -7.13 -12.74
N VAL A 28 -1.60 -6.81 -12.44
CA VAL A 28 -2.19 -7.02 -11.12
C VAL A 28 -2.30 -8.52 -10.86
N GLN A 29 -1.58 -9.00 -9.86
CA GLN A 29 -1.54 -10.42 -9.52
C GLN A 29 -2.49 -10.79 -8.39
N TRP A 30 -2.73 -9.85 -7.46
CA TRP A 30 -3.57 -10.13 -6.31
C TRP A 30 -4.02 -8.84 -5.62
N MET A 31 -5.16 -8.92 -4.94
CA MET A 31 -5.69 -7.84 -4.12
C MET A 31 -6.24 -8.41 -2.81
N ASN A 32 -6.09 -7.68 -1.71
CA ASN A 32 -6.77 -8.03 -0.49
C ASN A 32 -8.26 -7.64 -0.56
N LYS A 33 -9.05 -8.07 0.42
CA LYS A 33 -10.50 -7.80 0.47
C LYS A 33 -10.81 -6.30 0.45
N THR A 34 -10.02 -5.51 1.17
CA THR A 34 -10.20 -4.05 1.23
C THR A 34 -10.03 -3.43 -0.17
N ALA A 35 -8.99 -3.84 -0.89
CA ALA A 35 -8.75 -3.35 -2.25
C ALA A 35 -9.85 -3.81 -3.21
N ALA A 36 -10.24 -5.07 -3.14
CA ALA A 36 -11.29 -5.61 -4.01
C ALA A 36 -12.60 -4.84 -3.84
N LYS A 37 -12.94 -4.47 -2.62
CA LYS A 37 -14.14 -3.68 -2.32
C LYS A 37 -14.02 -2.25 -2.84
N ARG A 38 -12.88 -1.59 -2.60
CA ARG A 38 -12.67 -0.18 -2.98
C ARG A 38 -12.60 0.01 -4.49
N TYR A 39 -11.93 -0.90 -5.18
CA TYR A 39 -11.65 -0.77 -6.61
C TYR A 39 -12.55 -1.63 -7.51
N THR A 40 -13.72 -2.02 -7.03
CA THR A 40 -14.67 -2.83 -7.80
C THR A 40 -14.86 -2.26 -9.21
N GLY A 41 -14.57 -3.09 -10.23
CA GLY A 41 -14.74 -2.74 -11.63
C GLY A 41 -13.66 -1.82 -12.21
N ARG A 42 -12.72 -1.33 -11.40
CA ARG A 42 -11.65 -0.43 -11.86
C ARG A 42 -10.26 -1.08 -11.90
N VAL A 43 -9.98 -1.97 -10.97
CA VAL A 43 -8.74 -2.72 -10.91
C VAL A 43 -9.09 -4.20 -10.97
N THR A 44 -8.49 -4.93 -11.91
CA THR A 44 -8.83 -6.34 -12.17
C THR A 44 -7.58 -7.19 -12.13
N ILE A 45 -7.62 -8.30 -11.40
CA ILE A 45 -6.53 -9.28 -11.39
C ILE A 45 -6.33 -9.79 -12.83
N GLY A 46 -5.08 -9.81 -13.28
CA GLY A 46 -4.70 -10.21 -14.62
C GLY A 46 -4.62 -9.07 -15.64
N ALA A 47 -5.13 -7.88 -15.29
CA ALA A 47 -5.05 -6.71 -16.16
C ALA A 47 -3.84 -5.85 -15.83
N SER A 48 -3.42 -5.02 -16.78
CA SER A 48 -2.36 -4.05 -16.56
C SER A 48 -2.81 -2.95 -15.61
N LEU A 49 -1.98 -2.64 -14.63
CA LEU A 49 -2.20 -1.49 -13.73
C LEU A 49 -2.30 -0.18 -14.53
N PHE A 50 -1.61 -0.10 -15.65
CA PHE A 50 -1.58 1.09 -16.50
C PHE A 50 -2.92 1.37 -17.21
N ASN A 51 -3.85 0.43 -17.21
CA ASN A 51 -5.19 0.66 -17.77
C ASN A 51 -5.96 1.73 -16.97
N CYS A 52 -5.63 1.92 -15.69
CA CYS A 52 -6.30 2.90 -14.83
C CYS A 52 -5.38 4.03 -14.37
N HIS A 53 -4.18 4.13 -14.94
CA HIS A 53 -3.19 5.16 -14.58
C HIS A 53 -2.81 5.99 -15.80
N ASN A 54 -2.58 7.30 -15.56
CA ASN A 54 -2.12 8.21 -16.62
C ASN A 54 -0.59 8.09 -16.81
N GLU A 55 -0.07 8.81 -17.82
CA GLU A 55 1.38 8.83 -18.13
C GLU A 55 2.22 9.29 -16.95
N ARG A 56 1.73 10.25 -16.16
CA ARG A 56 2.44 10.77 -15.00
C ARG A 56 2.63 9.69 -13.94
N ALA A 57 1.62 8.88 -13.70
CA ALA A 57 1.69 7.75 -12.77
C ALA A 57 2.66 6.68 -13.28
N LYS A 58 2.65 6.39 -14.58
CA LYS A 58 3.58 5.44 -15.19
C LYS A 58 5.03 5.86 -14.97
N VAL A 59 5.35 7.14 -15.20
CA VAL A 59 6.70 7.65 -14.99
C VAL A 59 7.15 7.49 -13.55
N LYS A 60 6.27 7.75 -12.58
CA LYS A 60 6.57 7.55 -11.16
C LYS A 60 6.85 6.10 -10.82
N ILE A 61 6.05 5.18 -11.36
CA ILE A 61 6.21 3.74 -11.11
C ILE A 61 7.52 3.23 -11.71
N GLU A 62 7.86 3.66 -12.92
CA GLU A 62 9.11 3.29 -13.57
C GLU A 62 10.33 3.80 -12.80
N GLU A 63 10.27 5.05 -12.31
CA GLU A 63 11.32 5.62 -11.47
C GLU A 63 11.45 4.87 -10.14
N PHE A 64 10.34 4.50 -9.54
CA PHE A 64 10.33 3.68 -8.34
C PHE A 64 11.04 2.34 -8.56
N LEU A 65 10.71 1.63 -9.64
CA LEU A 65 11.34 0.34 -9.94
C LEU A 65 12.83 0.49 -10.21
N ARG A 66 13.23 1.54 -10.89
CA ARG A 66 14.65 1.83 -11.13
C ARG A 66 15.41 1.99 -9.80
N ARG A 67 14.84 2.74 -8.86
CA ARG A 67 15.42 2.95 -7.53
C ARG A 67 15.42 1.67 -6.71
N ALA A 68 14.35 0.90 -6.76
CA ALA A 68 14.25 -0.37 -6.05
C ALA A 68 15.30 -1.36 -6.56
N ASP A 69 15.52 -1.42 -7.88
CA ASP A 69 16.57 -2.26 -8.48
C ASP A 69 17.97 -1.81 -8.05
N ALA A 70 18.14 -0.54 -7.73
CA ALA A 70 19.40 0.00 -7.19
C ALA A 70 19.55 -0.22 -5.67
N GLY A 71 18.60 -0.90 -5.04
CA GLY A 71 18.66 -1.24 -3.61
C GLY A 71 17.89 -0.32 -2.68
N GLU A 72 17.16 0.67 -3.20
CA GLU A 72 16.35 1.55 -2.37
C GLU A 72 15.05 0.84 -1.92
N GLY A 73 14.48 1.30 -0.80
CA GLY A 73 13.25 0.78 -0.23
C GLY A 73 12.01 1.47 -0.78
N GLU A 74 11.05 1.74 0.11
CA GLU A 74 9.81 2.42 -0.29
C GLU A 74 10.06 3.82 -0.80
N MET A 75 9.19 4.28 -1.69
CA MET A 75 9.24 5.62 -2.27
C MET A 75 7.90 6.31 -2.07
N PHE A 76 7.94 7.56 -1.56
CA PHE A 76 6.75 8.39 -1.46
C PHE A 76 6.15 8.64 -2.84
N GLN A 77 4.86 8.42 -2.97
CA GLN A 77 4.14 8.60 -4.23
C GLN A 77 3.38 9.94 -4.23
N VAL A 78 2.43 10.09 -3.31
CA VAL A 78 1.52 11.23 -3.33
C VAL A 78 0.77 11.38 -2.01
N LEU A 79 0.35 12.60 -1.72
CA LEU A 79 -0.69 12.87 -0.73
C LEU A 79 -2.03 12.86 -1.47
N ASN A 80 -2.90 11.93 -1.13
CA ASN A 80 -4.21 11.82 -1.76
C ASN A 80 -5.12 12.95 -1.26
N GLY A 81 -5.48 13.86 -2.15
CA GLY A 81 -6.30 15.02 -1.80
C GLY A 81 -7.74 14.70 -1.40
N LYS A 82 -8.24 13.52 -1.76
CA LYS A 82 -9.62 13.10 -1.42
C LYS A 82 -9.71 12.45 -0.05
N THR A 83 -8.74 11.59 0.27
CA THR A 83 -8.73 10.82 1.52
C THR A 83 -7.84 11.42 2.58
N GLY A 84 -6.91 12.27 2.18
CA GLY A 84 -5.86 12.80 3.04
C GLY A 84 -4.77 11.80 3.36
N GLU A 85 -4.80 10.61 2.77
CA GLU A 85 -3.81 9.56 3.01
C GLU A 85 -2.51 9.83 2.26
N ARG A 86 -1.39 9.50 2.90
CA ARG A 86 -0.10 9.45 2.21
C ARG A 86 0.06 8.06 1.59
N GLU A 87 0.54 8.02 0.36
CA GLU A 87 0.71 6.79 -0.40
C GLU A 87 2.18 6.59 -0.75
N PHE A 88 2.64 5.34 -0.60
CA PHE A 88 4.02 4.95 -0.87
C PHE A 88 4.03 3.71 -1.75
N PHE A 89 5.01 3.64 -2.65
CA PHE A 89 5.32 2.40 -3.35
C PHE A 89 6.27 1.56 -2.50
N VAL A 90 5.99 0.28 -2.37
CA VAL A 90 6.79 -0.65 -1.57
C VAL A 90 7.28 -1.79 -2.46
N PRO A 91 8.61 -1.99 -2.59
CA PRO A 91 9.12 -3.10 -3.38
C PRO A 91 8.94 -4.42 -2.65
N VAL A 92 8.54 -5.45 -3.39
CA VAL A 92 8.47 -6.82 -2.88
C VAL A 92 9.66 -7.57 -3.42
N ARG A 93 10.45 -8.17 -2.51
CA ARG A 93 11.67 -8.88 -2.86
C ARG A 93 11.55 -10.35 -2.54
N ASN A 94 12.18 -11.20 -3.37
CA ASN A 94 12.32 -12.62 -3.07
C ASN A 94 13.47 -12.84 -2.07
N GLU A 95 13.75 -14.09 -1.74
CA GLU A 95 14.81 -14.45 -0.79
C GLU A 95 16.21 -14.01 -1.23
N GLU A 96 16.44 -13.89 -2.54
CA GLU A 96 17.69 -13.40 -3.10
C GLU A 96 17.80 -11.88 -3.13
N GLY A 97 16.76 -11.18 -2.66
CA GLY A 97 16.73 -9.73 -2.66
C GLY A 97 16.31 -9.08 -3.97
N GLU A 98 15.90 -9.88 -4.95
CA GLU A 98 15.45 -9.37 -6.24
C GLU A 98 14.04 -8.82 -6.14
N VAL A 99 13.78 -7.69 -6.79
CA VAL A 99 12.44 -7.10 -6.84
C VAL A 99 11.56 -7.90 -7.78
N ILE A 100 10.53 -8.54 -7.23
CA ILE A 100 9.60 -9.37 -8.01
C ILE A 100 8.30 -8.63 -8.34
N GLY A 101 8.06 -7.50 -7.69
CA GLY A 101 6.87 -6.71 -7.88
C GLY A 101 6.78 -5.63 -6.82
N TYR A 102 5.60 -5.06 -6.67
CA TYR A 102 5.38 -3.96 -5.73
C TYR A 102 3.91 -3.88 -5.31
N PHE A 103 3.68 -3.12 -4.25
CA PHE A 103 2.33 -2.71 -3.85
C PHE A 103 2.35 -1.28 -3.33
N GLU A 104 1.19 -0.67 -3.17
CA GLU A 104 1.05 0.65 -2.56
C GLU A 104 0.70 0.50 -1.08
N ARG A 105 1.36 1.29 -0.24
CA ARG A 105 1.07 1.40 1.19
C ARG A 105 0.41 2.74 1.44
N HIS A 106 -0.66 2.73 2.22
CA HIS A 106 -1.40 3.93 2.59
C HIS A 106 -1.25 4.17 4.09
N GLU A 107 -1.18 5.44 4.47
CA GLU A 107 -1.23 5.82 5.88
C GLU A 107 -2.00 7.12 6.06
N ALA A 108 -2.62 7.28 7.22
CA ALA A 108 -3.34 8.50 7.56
C ALA A 108 -2.39 9.70 7.52
N PRO A 109 -2.87 10.88 7.10
CA PRO A 109 -2.03 12.06 7.06
C PRO A 109 -1.62 12.46 8.48
N TRP A 110 -0.40 12.92 8.60
CA TRP A 110 0.09 13.51 9.82
C TRP A 110 -0.22 15.00 9.76
N ASP A 111 -1.04 15.52 10.64
CA ASP A 111 -1.31 16.96 10.65
C ASP A 111 -0.34 17.69 11.61
N GLU A 112 -0.20 19.01 11.40
CA GLU A 112 0.76 19.81 12.16
C GLU A 112 0.43 19.87 13.66
N GLU A 113 -0.85 19.80 14.01
CA GLU A 113 -1.30 19.86 15.40
C GLU A 113 -0.81 18.64 16.19
N HIS A 114 -0.61 17.52 15.54
CA HIS A 114 -0.23 16.25 16.16
C HIS A 114 1.15 15.77 15.71
N ALA A 115 1.98 16.68 15.20
CA ALA A 115 3.28 16.32 14.61
C ALA A 115 4.23 15.62 15.59
N ASP A 116 4.11 15.88 16.87
CA ASP A 116 4.96 15.28 17.90
C ASP A 116 4.42 13.96 18.45
N GLU A 117 3.23 13.53 18.01
CA GLU A 117 2.64 12.30 18.50
C GLU A 117 3.14 11.09 17.73
N PRO A 118 3.33 9.94 18.40
CA PRO A 118 3.56 8.68 17.70
C PRO A 118 2.41 8.37 16.74
N VAL A 119 2.73 7.83 15.57
CA VAL A 119 1.74 7.54 14.53
C VAL A 119 0.59 6.68 15.06
N GLY A 120 0.90 5.69 15.89
CA GLY A 120 -0.13 4.83 16.49
C GLY A 120 -1.12 5.61 17.36
N ASP A 121 -0.64 6.52 18.18
CA ASP A 121 -1.51 7.35 19.03
C ASP A 121 -2.36 8.29 18.19
N TYR A 122 -1.80 8.87 17.13
CA TYR A 122 -2.52 9.71 16.20
C TYR A 122 -3.68 8.95 15.56
N TRP A 123 -3.43 7.72 15.08
CA TRP A 123 -4.47 6.87 14.52
C TRP A 123 -5.57 6.58 15.53
N LEU A 124 -5.20 6.22 16.76
CA LEU A 124 -6.16 5.95 17.83
C LEU A 124 -7.04 7.18 18.12
N ARG A 125 -6.43 8.37 18.23
CA ARG A 125 -7.20 9.60 18.45
C ARG A 125 -8.23 9.87 17.37
N ARG A 126 -7.84 9.68 16.12
CA ARG A 126 -8.68 10.00 14.96
C ARG A 126 -9.79 8.97 14.74
N LYS A 127 -9.45 7.70 14.89
CA LYS A 127 -10.32 6.58 14.51
C LYS A 127 -11.00 5.92 15.71
N HIS A 128 -10.31 5.90 16.84
CA HIS A 128 -10.76 5.17 18.02
C HIS A 128 -10.45 5.94 19.31
N PRO A 129 -10.99 7.16 19.45
CA PRO A 129 -10.71 7.97 20.64
C PRO A 129 -11.15 7.30 21.94
N GLU A 130 -12.16 6.44 21.89
CA GLU A 130 -12.64 5.67 23.04
C GLU A 130 -11.57 4.74 23.62
N VAL A 131 -10.64 4.26 22.79
CA VAL A 131 -9.55 3.40 23.25
C VAL A 131 -8.55 4.17 24.09
N LEU A 132 -8.27 5.42 23.74
CA LEU A 132 -7.34 6.26 24.49
C LEU A 132 -7.86 6.64 25.87
N VAL A 133 -9.17 6.79 26.03
CA VAL A 133 -9.79 7.12 27.31
C VAL A 133 -9.60 5.99 28.33
N SER A 134 -9.52 4.73 27.87
CA SER A 134 -9.36 3.57 28.74
C SER A 134 -7.90 3.24 29.05
N LEU A 135 -6.97 3.90 28.43
CA LEU A 135 -5.53 3.75 28.67
C LEU A 135 -5.05 4.72 29.73
#